data_2acd3c2d3e4ec912e24ec8eea04e7165
#
_entry.id   2acd3c2d3e4ec912e24ec8eea04e7165
#
_cell.length_a   1.000
_cell.length_b   1.000
_cell.length_c   1.000
_cell.angle_alpha   90.00
_cell.angle_beta   90.00
_cell.angle_gamma   90.00
#
_symmetry.space_group_name_H-M   'P 1'
#
loop_
_entity.id
_entity.type
_entity.pdbx_description
1 polymer ?
#
loop_
_entity_poly.entity_id
_entity_poly.type
_entity_poly.pdbx_seq_one_letter_code
_entity_poly.pdbx_strand_id
1 'polypeptide(L)'
;MMPWLINFKDKTVVIVGGGAVASRKALQFLKEGAKVKIIASRIDRKLEALEVEKYLTDYQPKYLQNAFFVYIATDDRELNNQIIRDADELGVLCACATSSMASLKAMKVVETENLLLGISTKGQYPAFTKKLAYELEQYDDYLSALSNIRRLVLLNNLVNKHDRKQFFKQLMYFEKTELDMLLMFILEKEGRLLIFTAQCLSLIHISEPTRPEPIS
;
A
#
# COMPACT_ATOMS: atom_id res chain seq x y z
N MET A 1 -7.12 11.81 12.29
CA MET A 1 -6.84 11.23 10.95
C MET A 1 -6.95 9.73 11.01
N MET A 2 -7.59 9.11 10.01
CA MET A 2 -7.66 7.64 9.82
C MET A 2 -6.86 7.24 8.57
N PRO A 3 -6.18 6.08 8.57
CA PRO A 3 -5.55 5.55 7.37
C PRO A 3 -6.60 4.96 6.43
N TRP A 4 -6.46 5.27 5.13
CA TRP A 4 -7.30 4.72 4.06
C TRP A 4 -6.44 4.33 2.87
N LEU A 5 -6.84 3.29 2.16
CA LEU A 5 -6.35 2.98 0.82
C LEU A 5 -7.31 3.61 -0.18
N ILE A 6 -6.78 4.43 -1.08
CA ILE A 6 -7.58 5.14 -2.08
C ILE A 6 -7.27 4.54 -3.45
N ASN A 7 -8.30 4.10 -4.16
CA ASN A 7 -8.16 3.64 -5.54
C ASN A 7 -8.22 4.85 -6.48
N PHE A 8 -7.12 5.13 -7.17
CA PHE A 8 -6.99 6.23 -8.13
C PHE A 8 -7.31 5.85 -9.57
N LYS A 9 -7.60 4.59 -9.86
CA LYS A 9 -7.90 4.13 -11.22
C LYS A 9 -9.05 4.95 -11.82
N ASP A 10 -8.81 5.49 -13.02
CA ASP A 10 -9.73 6.35 -13.79
C ASP A 10 -10.11 7.68 -13.11
N LYS A 11 -9.49 8.04 -11.96
CA LYS A 11 -9.73 9.29 -11.27
C LYS A 11 -8.86 10.41 -11.83
N THR A 12 -9.42 11.63 -11.89
CA THR A 12 -8.66 12.81 -12.27
C THR A 12 -7.86 13.33 -11.09
N VAL A 13 -6.55 13.36 -11.27
CA VAL A 13 -5.57 13.88 -10.30
C VAL A 13 -4.92 15.12 -10.88
N VAL A 14 -5.03 16.23 -10.18
CA VAL A 14 -4.35 17.49 -10.53
C VAL A 14 -3.09 17.60 -9.70
N ILE A 15 -1.96 17.89 -10.35
CA ILE A 15 -0.69 18.17 -9.67
C ILE A 15 -0.33 19.64 -9.96
N VAL A 16 -0.20 20.42 -8.91
CA VAL A 16 0.25 21.82 -9.03
C VAL A 16 1.71 21.91 -8.64
N GLY A 17 2.53 22.27 -9.63
CA GLY A 17 4.00 22.30 -9.54
C GLY A 17 4.65 21.50 -10.66
N GLY A 18 5.88 21.90 -11.05
CA GLY A 18 6.59 21.35 -12.22
C GLY A 18 7.97 20.76 -11.93
N GLY A 19 8.36 20.63 -10.66
CA GLY A 19 9.67 20.14 -10.27
C GLY A 19 9.75 18.63 -10.03
N ALA A 20 10.86 18.18 -9.48
CA ALA A 20 11.17 16.77 -9.25
C ALA A 20 10.12 16.04 -8.36
N VAL A 21 9.50 16.74 -7.40
CA VAL A 21 8.44 16.17 -6.55
C VAL A 21 7.20 15.90 -7.41
N ALA A 22 6.80 16.86 -8.25
CA ALA A 22 5.67 16.72 -9.16
C ALA A 22 5.89 15.55 -10.13
N SER A 23 7.07 15.45 -10.75
CA SER A 23 7.44 14.36 -11.67
C SER A 23 7.32 12.98 -11.03
N ARG A 24 7.86 12.83 -9.82
CA ARG A 24 7.78 11.57 -9.06
C ARG A 24 6.34 11.20 -8.74
N LYS A 25 5.52 12.19 -8.34
CA LYS A 25 4.11 11.94 -8.01
C LYS A 25 3.26 11.68 -9.24
N ALA A 26 3.52 12.34 -10.35
CA ALA A 26 2.85 12.06 -11.61
C ALA A 26 3.07 10.60 -12.04
N LEU A 27 4.32 10.11 -12.01
CA LEU A 27 4.63 8.71 -12.30
C LEU A 27 3.91 7.74 -11.35
N GLN A 28 3.85 8.06 -10.06
CA GLN A 28 3.15 7.23 -9.08
C GLN A 28 1.65 7.13 -9.39
N PHE A 29 0.97 8.26 -9.64
CA PHE A 29 -0.45 8.26 -9.97
C PHE A 29 -0.76 7.61 -11.31
N LEU A 30 0.12 7.76 -12.31
CA LEU A 30 -0.01 7.06 -13.59
C LEU A 30 0.08 5.54 -13.43
N LYS A 31 1.01 5.05 -12.60
CA LYS A 31 1.11 3.62 -12.27
C LYS A 31 -0.19 3.08 -11.67
N GLU A 32 -0.89 3.89 -10.88
CA GLU A 32 -2.19 3.56 -10.30
C GLU A 32 -3.38 3.74 -11.27
N GLY A 33 -3.13 4.07 -12.53
CA GLY A 33 -4.16 4.24 -13.55
C GLY A 33 -4.95 5.54 -13.43
N ALA A 34 -4.44 6.56 -12.76
CA ALA A 34 -5.07 7.87 -12.67
C ALA A 34 -4.93 8.68 -13.97
N LYS A 35 -5.88 9.59 -14.23
CA LYS A 35 -5.79 10.62 -15.27
C LYS A 35 -5.10 11.84 -14.67
N VAL A 36 -3.84 12.06 -15.03
CA VAL A 36 -3.01 13.10 -14.42
C VAL A 36 -3.05 14.38 -15.25
N LYS A 37 -3.26 15.53 -14.57
CA LYS A 37 -3.15 16.88 -15.11
C LYS A 37 -2.09 17.64 -14.35
N ILE A 38 -1.20 18.34 -15.05
CA ILE A 38 -0.13 19.15 -14.47
C ILE A 38 -0.42 20.63 -14.69
N ILE A 39 -0.33 21.42 -13.63
CA ILE A 39 -0.46 22.88 -13.67
C ILE A 39 0.85 23.48 -13.14
N ALA A 40 1.61 24.14 -14.01
CA ALA A 40 2.87 24.77 -13.61
C ALA A 40 3.31 25.78 -14.67
N SER A 41 3.91 26.89 -14.27
CA SER A 41 4.52 27.86 -15.19
C SER A 41 5.80 27.33 -15.85
N ARG A 42 6.48 26.35 -15.20
CA ARG A 42 7.64 25.62 -15.71
C ARG A 42 7.60 24.17 -15.28
N ILE A 43 8.07 23.26 -16.15
CA ILE A 43 8.18 21.84 -15.88
C ILE A 43 9.60 21.33 -16.11
N ASP A 44 10.02 20.32 -15.35
CA ASP A 44 11.30 19.65 -15.59
C ASP A 44 11.23 18.65 -16.77
N ARG A 45 12.40 18.24 -17.29
CA ARG A 45 12.51 17.35 -18.45
C ARG A 45 11.81 15.99 -18.23
N LYS A 46 11.79 15.50 -16.98
CA LYS A 46 11.14 14.21 -16.67
C LYS A 46 9.64 14.33 -16.79
N LEU A 47 9.08 15.45 -16.33
CA LEU A 47 7.64 15.74 -16.43
C LEU A 47 7.25 16.05 -17.88
N GLU A 48 8.13 16.71 -18.63
CA GLU A 48 7.91 17.01 -20.05
C GLU A 48 7.74 15.72 -20.88
N ALA A 49 8.51 14.68 -20.58
CA ALA A 49 8.48 13.40 -21.28
C ALA A 49 7.23 12.53 -20.98
N LEU A 50 6.43 12.86 -19.93
CA LEU A 50 5.25 12.08 -19.59
C LEU A 50 4.08 12.41 -20.52
N GLU A 51 3.32 11.41 -20.92
CA GLU A 51 2.08 11.54 -21.68
C GLU A 51 0.92 11.90 -20.75
N VAL A 52 0.89 13.16 -20.29
CA VAL A 52 -0.14 13.70 -19.40
C VAL A 52 -0.62 15.06 -19.90
N GLU A 53 -1.80 15.46 -19.49
CA GLU A 53 -2.34 16.78 -19.79
C GLU A 53 -1.54 17.86 -19.01
N LYS A 54 -0.95 18.83 -19.72
CA LYS A 54 -0.06 19.86 -19.15
C LYS A 54 -0.59 21.25 -19.45
N TYR A 55 -0.74 22.04 -18.43
CA TYR A 55 -1.09 23.46 -18.50
C TYR A 55 0.11 24.27 -18.03
N LEU A 56 0.84 24.87 -18.98
CA LEU A 56 2.02 25.72 -18.71
C LEU A 56 1.56 27.15 -18.36
N THR A 57 0.98 27.29 -17.18
CA THR A 57 0.37 28.54 -16.71
C THR A 57 0.38 28.59 -15.20
N ASP A 58 0.06 29.77 -14.65
CA ASP A 58 -0.19 29.93 -13.22
C ASP A 58 -1.48 29.22 -12.81
N TYR A 59 -1.52 28.79 -11.54
CA TYR A 59 -2.67 28.12 -10.97
C TYR A 59 -3.92 29.03 -10.96
N GLN A 60 -5.06 28.45 -11.24
CA GLN A 60 -6.38 29.05 -11.07
C GLN A 60 -7.36 28.00 -10.54
N PRO A 61 -8.36 28.38 -9.70
CA PRO A 61 -9.30 27.42 -9.08
C PRO A 61 -10.08 26.57 -10.08
N LYS A 62 -10.31 27.08 -11.30
CA LYS A 62 -10.99 26.34 -12.38
C LYS A 62 -10.33 25.01 -12.74
N TYR A 63 -9.01 24.86 -12.49
CA TYR A 63 -8.28 23.61 -12.79
C TYR A 63 -8.61 22.49 -11.82
N LEU A 64 -9.22 22.79 -10.65
CA LEU A 64 -9.70 21.80 -9.70
C LEU A 64 -11.11 21.30 -10.02
N GLN A 65 -11.82 21.93 -10.97
CA GLN A 65 -13.16 21.47 -11.36
C GLN A 65 -13.11 20.04 -11.89
N ASN A 66 -13.99 19.20 -11.34
CA ASN A 66 -14.05 17.75 -11.63
C ASN A 66 -12.77 16.96 -11.27
N ALA A 67 -11.85 17.53 -10.49
CA ALA A 67 -10.75 16.79 -9.92
C ALA A 67 -11.25 15.92 -8.74
N PHE A 68 -10.76 14.71 -8.67
CA PHE A 68 -10.97 13.83 -7.51
C PHE A 68 -9.95 14.16 -6.41
N PHE A 69 -8.74 14.55 -6.82
CA PHE A 69 -7.63 14.78 -5.92
C PHE A 69 -6.68 15.84 -6.46
N VAL A 70 -6.13 16.68 -5.59
CA VAL A 70 -5.03 17.59 -5.92
C VAL A 70 -3.80 17.30 -5.06
N TYR A 71 -2.65 17.20 -5.73
CA TYR A 71 -1.35 17.11 -5.08
C TYR A 71 -0.57 18.41 -5.29
N ILE A 72 -0.23 19.09 -4.19
CA ILE A 72 0.47 20.37 -4.21
C ILE A 72 1.97 20.10 -4.07
N ALA A 73 2.75 20.48 -5.09
CA ALA A 73 4.19 20.25 -5.20
C ALA A 73 4.93 21.55 -5.54
N THR A 74 4.49 22.70 -5.01
CA THR A 74 5.15 23.98 -5.15
C THR A 74 5.90 24.37 -3.87
N ASP A 75 6.87 25.27 -3.98
CA ASP A 75 7.61 25.83 -2.84
C ASP A 75 6.97 27.13 -2.32
N ASP A 76 5.97 27.66 -3.04
CA ASP A 76 5.23 28.87 -2.66
C ASP A 76 4.18 28.55 -1.60
N ARG A 77 4.40 29.02 -0.37
CA ARG A 77 3.51 28.76 0.77
C ARG A 77 2.15 29.46 0.64
N GLU A 78 2.10 30.65 0.06
CA GLU A 78 0.86 31.41 -0.10
C GLU A 78 -0.03 30.73 -1.14
N LEU A 79 0.54 30.36 -2.26
CA LEU A 79 -0.12 29.57 -3.29
C LEU A 79 -0.60 28.22 -2.74
N ASN A 80 0.25 27.52 -1.99
CA ASN A 80 -0.14 26.24 -1.38
C ASN A 80 -1.35 26.38 -0.47
N ASN A 81 -1.39 27.43 0.37
CA ASN A 81 -2.52 27.69 1.24
C ASN A 81 -3.79 28.11 0.47
N GLN A 82 -3.63 28.81 -0.64
CA GLN A 82 -4.74 29.13 -1.52
C GLN A 82 -5.33 27.86 -2.14
N ILE A 83 -4.50 27.00 -2.72
CA ILE A 83 -4.95 25.74 -3.34
C ILE A 83 -5.65 24.83 -2.32
N ILE A 84 -5.16 24.80 -1.06
CA ILE A 84 -5.81 24.02 0.01
C ILE A 84 -7.23 24.54 0.29
N ARG A 85 -7.41 25.88 0.38
CA ARG A 85 -8.74 26.49 0.57
C ARG A 85 -9.67 26.20 -0.63
N ASP A 86 -9.18 26.43 -1.85
CA ASP A 86 -9.95 26.19 -3.07
C ASP A 86 -10.37 24.72 -3.19
N ALA A 87 -9.48 23.78 -2.80
CA ALA A 87 -9.79 22.35 -2.79
C ALA A 87 -10.87 22.01 -1.74
N ASP A 88 -10.80 22.60 -0.56
CA ASP A 88 -11.77 22.40 0.52
C ASP A 88 -13.16 22.93 0.11
N GLU A 89 -13.21 24.13 -0.46
CA GLU A 89 -14.45 24.74 -0.98
C GLU A 89 -15.11 23.90 -2.10
N LEU A 90 -14.29 23.27 -2.95
CA LEU A 90 -14.76 22.42 -4.05
C LEU A 90 -15.01 20.95 -3.63
N GLY A 91 -14.72 20.59 -2.38
CA GLY A 91 -14.81 19.21 -1.91
C GLY A 91 -13.79 18.27 -2.55
N VAL A 92 -12.65 18.79 -3.02
CA VAL A 92 -11.57 18.02 -3.65
C VAL A 92 -10.58 17.56 -2.58
N LEU A 93 -10.25 16.27 -2.57
CA LEU A 93 -9.23 15.75 -1.68
C LEU A 93 -7.86 16.37 -1.98
N CYS A 94 -7.14 16.81 -0.95
CA CYS A 94 -5.91 17.56 -1.11
C CYS A 94 -4.77 16.98 -0.29
N ALA A 95 -3.58 16.85 -0.90
CA ALA A 95 -2.33 16.61 -0.20
C ALA A 95 -1.28 17.65 -0.60
N CYS A 96 -0.51 18.10 0.38
CA CYS A 96 0.57 19.06 0.17
C CYS A 96 1.89 18.49 0.72
N ALA A 97 2.97 18.62 -0.05
CA ALA A 97 4.28 18.14 0.34
C ALA A 97 4.85 18.87 1.56
N THR A 98 4.49 20.14 1.75
CA THR A 98 5.07 21.06 2.74
C THR A 98 4.11 21.54 3.81
N SER A 99 2.80 21.31 3.66
CA SER A 99 1.78 21.82 4.60
C SER A 99 1.09 20.71 5.38
N SER A 100 0.86 20.95 6.67
CA SER A 100 0.05 20.07 7.53
C SER A 100 -1.46 20.35 7.44
N MET A 101 -1.88 21.41 6.76
CA MET A 101 -3.29 21.84 6.64
C MET A 101 -4.07 21.05 5.59
N ALA A 102 -3.39 20.36 4.68
CA ALA A 102 -4.03 19.54 3.67
C ALA A 102 -4.86 18.40 4.27
N SER A 103 -5.98 18.06 3.63
CA SER A 103 -6.93 17.04 4.09
C SER A 103 -6.31 15.65 4.18
N LEU A 104 -5.30 15.36 3.36
CA LEU A 104 -4.57 14.09 3.34
C LEU A 104 -3.08 14.29 3.62
N LYS A 105 -2.49 13.32 4.32
CA LYS A 105 -1.04 13.25 4.55
C LYS A 105 -0.46 12.01 3.89
N ALA A 106 0.61 12.19 3.11
CA ALA A 106 1.36 11.09 2.55
C ALA A 106 2.05 10.29 3.68
N MET A 107 1.98 8.96 3.57
CA MET A 107 2.69 8.01 4.43
C MET A 107 3.91 7.44 3.69
N LYS A 108 4.86 6.87 4.43
CA LYS A 108 5.84 5.96 3.84
C LYS A 108 5.10 4.68 3.47
N VAL A 109 5.18 4.28 2.22
CA VAL A 109 4.56 3.05 1.72
C VAL A 109 5.62 1.97 1.62
N VAL A 110 5.28 0.77 2.06
CA VAL A 110 5.91 -0.51 1.73
C VAL A 110 4.92 -1.23 0.81
N GLU A 111 5.35 -1.50 -0.40
CA GLU A 111 4.58 -2.20 -1.41
C GLU A 111 5.45 -3.32 -1.99
N THR A 112 5.00 -4.54 -1.78
CA THR A 112 5.59 -5.76 -2.29
C THR A 112 4.53 -6.52 -3.09
N GLU A 113 4.79 -7.74 -3.52
CA GLU A 113 3.80 -8.56 -4.21
C GLU A 113 2.59 -8.89 -3.32
N ASN A 114 2.84 -9.17 -2.02
CA ASN A 114 1.82 -9.68 -1.10
C ASN A 114 1.47 -8.69 0.02
N LEU A 115 2.19 -7.56 0.15
CA LEU A 115 2.05 -6.65 1.27
C LEU A 115 1.95 -5.20 0.81
N LEU A 116 0.94 -4.50 1.32
CA LEU A 116 0.81 -3.06 1.17
C LEU A 116 0.60 -2.41 2.54
N LEU A 117 1.57 -1.62 2.98
CA LEU A 117 1.54 -0.94 4.28
C LEU A 117 1.78 0.57 4.11
N GLY A 118 0.98 1.36 4.82
CA GLY A 118 1.23 2.78 5.02
C GLY A 118 1.77 3.04 6.43
N ILE A 119 2.95 3.63 6.56
CA ILE A 119 3.62 3.87 7.83
C ILE A 119 3.74 5.38 8.09
N SER A 120 3.30 5.83 9.26
CA SER A 120 3.41 7.22 9.66
C SER A 120 3.73 7.35 11.14
N THR A 121 4.72 8.16 11.47
CA THR A 121 5.00 8.63 12.84
C THR A 121 4.36 10.00 13.11
N LYS A 122 3.34 10.38 12.33
CA LYS A 122 2.69 11.71 12.39
C LYS A 122 3.69 12.86 12.18
N GLY A 123 4.78 12.59 11.44
CA GLY A 123 5.83 13.58 11.15
C GLY A 123 6.93 13.68 12.20
N GLN A 124 6.88 12.91 13.30
CA GLN A 124 7.87 13.04 14.39
C GLN A 124 9.22 12.41 14.03
N TYR A 125 9.25 11.22 13.40
CA TYR A 125 10.48 10.48 13.13
C TYR A 125 10.50 9.86 11.72
N PRO A 126 10.81 10.65 10.66
CA PRO A 126 10.87 10.13 9.28
C PRO A 126 11.93 9.03 9.09
N ALA A 127 13.04 9.08 9.84
CA ALA A 127 14.09 8.05 9.77
C ALA A 127 13.59 6.70 10.33
N PHE A 128 12.77 6.73 11.40
CA PHE A 128 12.17 5.53 11.98
C PHE A 128 11.21 4.85 11.01
N THR A 129 10.39 5.63 10.27
CA THR A 129 9.48 5.04 9.26
C THR A 129 10.24 4.34 8.15
N LYS A 130 11.45 4.83 7.76
CA LYS A 130 12.30 4.17 6.78
C LYS A 130 12.86 2.85 7.31
N LYS A 131 13.34 2.85 8.56
CA LYS A 131 13.86 1.64 9.23
C LYS A 131 12.76 0.57 9.32
N LEU A 132 11.59 0.94 9.83
CA LEU A 132 10.46 0.03 9.96
C LEU A 132 9.98 -0.51 8.60
N ALA A 133 9.98 0.33 7.56
CA ALA A 133 9.66 -0.10 6.20
C ALA A 133 10.59 -1.21 5.72
N TYR A 134 11.90 -1.04 5.91
CA TYR A 134 12.91 -2.04 5.54
C TYR A 134 12.72 -3.35 6.32
N GLU A 135 12.45 -3.27 7.63
CA GLU A 135 12.18 -4.45 8.47
C GLU A 135 10.90 -5.19 8.05
N LEU A 136 9.90 -4.47 7.54
CA LEU A 136 8.62 -5.08 7.13
C LEU A 136 8.66 -5.68 5.71
N GLU A 137 9.53 -5.19 4.83
CA GLU A 137 9.72 -5.74 3.48
C GLU A 137 10.11 -7.23 3.51
N GLN A 138 10.88 -7.67 4.52
CA GLN A 138 11.29 -9.07 4.66
C GLN A 138 10.14 -10.06 4.93
N TYR A 139 8.96 -9.57 5.32
CA TYR A 139 7.79 -10.42 5.51
C TYR A 139 7.10 -10.83 4.21
N ASP A 140 7.53 -10.32 3.05
CA ASP A 140 6.90 -10.66 1.76
C ASP A 140 7.03 -12.13 1.43
N ASP A 141 8.22 -12.72 1.61
CA ASP A 141 8.46 -14.15 1.38
C ASP A 141 7.62 -15.04 2.32
N TYR A 142 7.45 -14.59 3.58
CA TYR A 142 6.59 -15.29 4.53
C TYR A 142 5.11 -15.26 4.11
N LEU A 143 4.62 -14.09 3.70
CA LEU A 143 3.26 -13.91 3.19
C LEU A 143 3.03 -14.67 1.88
N SER A 144 4.06 -14.75 1.02
CA SER A 144 4.02 -15.52 -0.22
C SER A 144 3.79 -17.01 0.07
N ALA A 145 4.53 -17.59 1.02
CA ALA A 145 4.34 -18.98 1.45
C ALA A 145 2.92 -19.21 1.99
N LEU A 146 2.44 -18.36 2.90
CA LEU A 146 1.07 -18.44 3.44
C LEU A 146 -0.01 -18.36 2.35
N SER A 147 0.14 -17.44 1.41
CA SER A 147 -0.80 -17.24 0.30
C SER A 147 -0.85 -18.46 -0.61
N ASN A 148 0.30 -19.07 -0.93
CA ASN A 148 0.39 -20.27 -1.74
C ASN A 148 -0.22 -21.48 -1.03
N ILE A 149 0.07 -21.69 0.25
CA ILE A 149 -0.56 -22.76 1.05
C ILE A 149 -2.08 -22.57 1.08
N ARG A 150 -2.55 -21.34 1.36
CA ARG A 150 -3.98 -21.04 1.38
C ARG A 150 -4.65 -21.37 0.05
N ARG A 151 -4.04 -20.96 -1.06
CA ARG A 151 -4.55 -21.22 -2.42
C ARG A 151 -4.66 -22.71 -2.68
N LEU A 152 -3.61 -23.49 -2.40
CA LEU A 152 -3.60 -24.95 -2.62
C LEU A 152 -4.62 -25.68 -1.73
N VAL A 153 -4.72 -25.32 -0.45
CA VAL A 153 -5.70 -25.86 0.48
C VAL A 153 -7.14 -25.62 0.01
N LEU A 154 -7.42 -24.42 -0.53
CA LEU A 154 -8.76 -24.08 -1.02
C LEU A 154 -9.08 -24.78 -2.35
N LEU A 155 -8.15 -24.79 -3.31
CA LEU A 155 -8.35 -25.40 -4.62
C LEU A 155 -8.57 -26.90 -4.52
N ASN A 156 -7.78 -27.59 -3.69
CA ASN A 156 -7.78 -29.05 -3.59
C ASN A 156 -8.65 -29.55 -2.43
N ASN A 157 -9.37 -28.68 -1.71
CA ASN A 157 -10.19 -29.05 -0.55
C ASN A 157 -9.45 -29.89 0.51
N LEU A 158 -8.15 -29.59 0.74
CA LEU A 158 -7.27 -30.38 1.62
C LEU A 158 -7.69 -30.33 3.09
N VAL A 159 -8.42 -29.31 3.50
CA VAL A 159 -8.94 -29.12 4.86
C VAL A 159 -10.44 -28.92 4.80
N ASN A 160 -11.20 -29.60 5.67
CA ASN A 160 -12.64 -29.48 5.75
C ASN A 160 -13.06 -28.02 5.99
N LYS A 161 -14.17 -27.59 5.37
CA LYS A 161 -14.64 -26.19 5.44
C LYS A 161 -14.78 -25.68 6.87
N HIS A 162 -15.19 -26.54 7.80
CA HIS A 162 -15.34 -26.21 9.23
C HIS A 162 -13.98 -25.90 9.89
N ASP A 163 -12.94 -26.63 9.54
CA ASP A 163 -11.62 -26.56 10.21
C ASP A 163 -10.66 -25.53 9.59
N ARG A 164 -10.99 -25.02 8.40
CA ARG A 164 -10.14 -24.08 7.64
C ARG A 164 -9.71 -22.85 8.42
N LYS A 165 -10.65 -22.26 9.19
CA LYS A 165 -10.37 -21.05 9.96
C LYS A 165 -9.30 -21.31 11.02
N GLN A 166 -9.40 -22.44 11.72
CA GLN A 166 -8.44 -22.82 12.74
C GLN A 166 -7.10 -23.19 12.10
N PHE A 167 -7.10 -23.96 11.03
CA PHE A 167 -5.90 -24.32 10.27
C PHE A 167 -5.12 -23.09 9.84
N PHE A 168 -5.74 -22.13 9.15
CA PHE A 168 -5.06 -20.91 8.71
C PHE A 168 -4.58 -20.04 9.87
N LYS A 169 -5.26 -20.05 11.01
CA LYS A 169 -4.80 -19.36 12.21
C LYS A 169 -3.54 -20.01 12.79
N GLN A 170 -3.44 -21.31 12.76
CA GLN A 170 -2.26 -22.05 13.25
C GLN A 170 -1.03 -21.79 12.39
N LEU A 171 -1.17 -21.67 11.06
CA LEU A 171 -0.05 -21.33 10.17
C LEU A 171 0.67 -20.02 10.52
N MET A 172 0.00 -19.10 11.20
CA MET A 172 0.61 -17.84 11.64
C MET A 172 1.68 -17.99 12.73
N TYR A 173 1.78 -19.16 13.34
CA TYR A 173 2.79 -19.48 14.36
C TYR A 173 3.96 -20.30 13.80
N PHE A 174 3.93 -20.64 12.52
CA PHE A 174 5.00 -21.38 11.86
C PHE A 174 6.12 -20.42 11.45
N GLU A 175 7.35 -20.90 11.58
CA GLU A 175 8.50 -20.23 10.97
C GLU A 175 8.46 -20.36 9.44
N LYS A 176 9.17 -19.46 8.73
CA LYS A 176 9.20 -19.46 7.26
C LYS A 176 9.64 -20.83 6.70
N THR A 177 10.64 -21.46 7.31
CA THR A 177 11.16 -22.79 6.93
C THR A 177 10.11 -23.89 7.09
N GLU A 178 9.29 -23.83 8.12
CA GLU A 178 8.19 -24.77 8.34
C GLU A 178 7.08 -24.61 7.30
N LEU A 179 6.77 -23.36 6.93
CA LEU A 179 5.81 -23.08 5.86
C LEU A 179 6.32 -23.59 4.50
N ASP A 180 7.61 -23.43 4.21
CA ASP A 180 8.21 -23.95 2.97
C ASP A 180 8.18 -25.47 2.90
N MET A 181 8.49 -26.16 4.01
CA MET A 181 8.36 -27.61 4.09
C MET A 181 6.92 -28.08 3.90
N LEU A 182 5.96 -27.40 4.51
CA LEU A 182 4.55 -27.68 4.34
C LEU A 182 4.10 -27.47 2.89
N LEU A 183 4.54 -26.39 2.26
CA LEU A 183 4.23 -26.08 0.87
C LEU A 183 4.79 -27.14 -0.09
N MET A 184 6.05 -27.57 0.10
CA MET A 184 6.67 -28.66 -0.66
C MET A 184 5.89 -29.97 -0.48
N PHE A 185 5.54 -30.30 0.76
CA PHE A 185 4.75 -31.49 1.05
C PHE A 185 3.39 -31.50 0.35
N ILE A 186 2.69 -30.34 0.31
CA ILE A 186 1.41 -30.20 -0.40
C ILE A 186 1.60 -30.42 -1.91
N LEU A 187 2.64 -29.83 -2.49
CA LEU A 187 2.93 -29.91 -3.92
C LEU A 187 3.33 -31.34 -4.36
N GLU A 188 4.12 -32.06 -3.55
CA GLU A 188 4.51 -33.43 -3.85
C GLU A 188 3.36 -34.45 -3.77
N LYS A 189 2.33 -34.12 -2.98
CA LYS A 189 1.18 -34.99 -2.73
C LYS A 189 -0.06 -34.71 -3.56
N GLU A 190 0.01 -33.88 -4.59
CA GLU A 190 -1.13 -33.60 -5.50
C GLU A 190 -1.81 -34.85 -6.11
N GLY A 191 -1.27 -36.06 -5.87
CA GLY A 191 -1.87 -37.35 -6.29
C GLY A 191 -2.47 -38.22 -5.17
N ARG A 192 -2.38 -37.89 -3.87
CA ARG A 192 -2.85 -38.78 -2.77
C ARG A 192 -3.53 -38.03 -1.63
N LEU A 193 -4.78 -37.70 -1.80
CA LEU A 193 -5.61 -36.82 -0.97
C LEU A 193 -5.96 -37.32 0.47
N LEU A 194 -5.67 -38.58 0.84
CA LEU A 194 -6.28 -39.21 2.02
C LEU A 194 -5.42 -39.26 3.30
N ILE A 195 -4.15 -38.83 3.26
CA ILE A 195 -3.24 -38.94 4.43
C ILE A 195 -2.96 -37.53 5.04
N PHE A 196 -3.37 -36.47 4.36
CA PHE A 196 -2.98 -35.10 4.68
C PHE A 196 -3.56 -34.58 6.03
N THR A 197 -4.80 -34.92 6.37
CA THR A 197 -5.47 -34.39 7.56
C THR A 197 -4.90 -34.94 8.87
N ALA A 198 -4.56 -36.20 8.93
CA ALA A 198 -4.05 -36.83 10.15
C ALA A 198 -2.57 -36.48 10.42
N GLN A 199 -1.73 -36.37 9.39
CA GLN A 199 -0.31 -36.06 9.54
C GLN A 199 -0.05 -34.57 9.73
N CYS A 200 -0.80 -33.68 9.07
CA CYS A 200 -0.70 -32.24 9.33
C CYS A 200 -1.22 -31.87 10.72
N LEU A 201 -2.27 -32.53 11.22
CA LEU A 201 -2.74 -32.33 12.59
C LEU A 201 -1.73 -32.85 13.62
N SER A 202 -0.96 -33.91 13.34
CA SER A 202 0.08 -34.40 14.24
C SER A 202 1.34 -33.51 14.25
N LEU A 203 1.69 -32.87 13.14
CA LEU A 203 2.74 -31.85 13.08
C LEU A 203 2.33 -30.52 13.78
N ILE A 204 1.04 -30.24 13.83
CA ILE A 204 0.46 -29.06 14.47
C ILE A 204 0.33 -29.24 15.99
N HIS A 205 0.36 -30.46 16.52
CA HIS A 205 0.36 -30.76 17.96
C HIS A 205 1.72 -30.59 18.67
N ILE A 206 2.73 -30.07 18.01
CA ILE A 206 3.98 -29.70 18.66
C ILE A 206 3.76 -28.36 19.37
N SER A 207 3.55 -28.49 20.71
CA SER A 207 3.54 -27.45 21.74
C SER A 207 2.55 -26.27 21.53
N GLU A 208 1.55 -26.21 22.41
CA GLU A 208 0.87 -24.94 22.72
C GLU A 208 1.93 -23.90 23.08
N PRO A 209 2.04 -22.78 22.35
CA PRO A 209 2.90 -21.70 22.78
C PRO A 209 2.33 -21.17 24.10
N THR A 210 3.14 -21.17 25.16
CA THR A 210 2.87 -20.45 26.40
C THR A 210 2.47 -19.04 26.03
N ARG A 211 1.25 -18.62 26.37
CA ARG A 211 0.77 -17.26 26.20
C ARG A 211 1.78 -16.31 26.84
N PRO A 212 2.27 -15.28 26.14
CA PRO A 212 2.91 -14.17 26.83
C PRO A 212 1.89 -13.55 27.77
N GLU A 213 2.26 -13.42 29.04
CA GLU A 213 1.45 -12.73 30.04
C GLU A 213 1.17 -11.29 29.58
N PRO A 214 -0.04 -10.75 29.83
CA PRO A 214 -0.32 -9.36 29.51
C PRO A 214 0.58 -8.48 30.38
N ILE A 215 1.33 -7.60 29.73
CA ILE A 215 2.12 -6.55 30.37
C ILE A 215 1.13 -5.67 31.15
N SER A 216 1.22 -5.72 32.47
CA SER A 216 0.49 -4.89 33.43
C SER A 216 0.88 -3.42 33.32
#